data_423d627b67363745d9b0d0e41c67e075
#
_entry.id   423d627b67363745d9b0d0e41c67e075
#
_cell.length_a   1.000
_cell.length_b   1.000
_cell.length_c   1.000
_cell.angle_alpha   90.00
_cell.angle_beta   90.00
_cell.angle_gamma   90.00
#
_symmetry.space_group_name_H-M   'P 1'
#
loop_
_entity.id
_entity.type
_entity.pdbx_description
1 polymer ?
#
loop_
_entity_poly.entity_id
_entity_poly.type
_entity_poly.pdbx_seq_one_letter_code
_entity_poly.pdbx_strand_id
1 'polypeptide(L)'
;MQPSLVRDYIIEWIKRRTARGIRRELRVPWRKDKIISIIGPRRAGKTYYFYQLIRKDRKNSLYLNFEDTRLIDVSFREIRELLRIYIEIAGKPPKNLFFDEIQNLKNWEIALRELLDLQRYNIFITGSSSKLLSREIATQLRGRTFSYLLLPFSFREFLQAKKATVKGPLTMDEAAAIKSLLRDYLEFGGFPEVVFEREERERILKEYFEMILFRDVVERHGLRNMGLARFLLSFFLQNFSREFSVNKISKAIRPRKFGKNTLYSYVDKLQDSVAIFFLNRFSLKVYQRESWPKKVYVCDTGLTKIMRFSEDLGKLMENSVFLELLRQTNRRPLLEIYYWRNSQHAEVDFLLKEGAVIKQLIQVTYASGRDEIERREIKSLLRASKETRCNNLLIVTWDYEDEAKIDEKIIKFIPLWKWLLRA
;
A
#
# COMPACT_ATOMS: atom_id res chain seq x y z
N MET A 1 -4.02 -30.14 16.85
CA MET A 1 -2.88 -29.42 17.50
C MET A 1 -2.03 -30.41 18.29
N GLN A 2 -0.70 -30.28 18.24
CA GLN A 2 0.23 -31.03 19.11
C GLN A 2 0.68 -30.09 20.25
N PRO A 3 0.25 -30.32 21.50
CA PRO A 3 0.51 -29.39 22.61
C PRO A 3 1.99 -29.16 22.91
N SER A 4 2.85 -30.18 22.72
CA SER A 4 4.31 -30.07 22.90
C SER A 4 4.93 -29.06 21.92
N LEU A 5 4.60 -29.13 20.63
CA LEU A 5 5.11 -28.21 19.59
C LEU A 5 4.67 -26.77 19.85
N VAL A 6 3.43 -26.58 20.27
CA VAL A 6 2.92 -25.26 20.64
C VAL A 6 3.64 -24.70 21.88
N ARG A 7 3.87 -25.54 22.88
CA ARG A 7 4.64 -25.16 24.09
C ARG A 7 6.05 -24.70 23.73
N ASP A 8 6.73 -25.45 22.85
CA ASP A 8 8.07 -25.10 22.37
C ASP A 8 8.06 -23.76 21.60
N TYR A 9 7.07 -23.56 20.71
CA TYR A 9 6.88 -22.28 20.02
C TYR A 9 6.73 -21.11 20.99
N ILE A 10 5.87 -21.25 22.01
CA ILE A 10 5.61 -20.18 22.99
C ILE A 10 6.84 -19.89 23.86
N ILE A 11 7.55 -20.95 24.30
CA ILE A 11 8.80 -20.79 25.08
C ILE A 11 9.86 -20.05 24.25
N GLU A 12 10.05 -20.47 22.99
CA GLU A 12 10.98 -19.81 22.09
C GLU A 12 10.58 -18.34 21.87
N TRP A 13 9.31 -18.08 21.61
CA TRP A 13 8.79 -16.72 21.44
C TRP A 13 9.07 -15.83 22.67
N ILE A 14 8.82 -16.33 23.88
CA ILE A 14 9.08 -15.58 25.12
C ILE A 14 10.56 -15.24 25.27
N LYS A 15 11.45 -16.17 24.94
CA LYS A 15 12.92 -16.01 25.03
C LYS A 15 13.52 -15.21 23.87
N ARG A 16 12.89 -15.24 22.69
CA ARG A 16 13.41 -14.61 21.46
C ARG A 16 13.49 -13.08 21.59
N ARG A 17 14.63 -12.49 21.23
CA ARG A 17 14.73 -11.04 21.06
C ARG A 17 14.12 -10.66 19.70
N THR A 18 13.14 -9.74 19.69
CA THR A 18 12.57 -9.23 18.43
C THR A 18 13.58 -8.36 17.69
N ALA A 19 13.75 -8.63 16.40
CA ALA A 19 14.64 -7.85 15.55
C ALA A 19 14.25 -6.34 15.56
N ARG A 20 15.26 -5.47 15.56
CA ARG A 20 15.06 -4.03 15.39
C ARG A 20 15.00 -3.75 13.88
N GLY A 21 13.95 -3.09 13.45
CA GLY A 21 13.79 -2.59 12.09
C GLY A 21 13.62 -1.07 12.08
N ILE A 22 13.45 -0.52 10.88
CA ILE A 22 13.12 0.90 10.69
C ILE A 22 11.76 1.20 11.34
N ARG A 23 11.68 2.34 12.04
CA ARG A 23 10.42 2.77 12.66
C ARG A 23 9.42 3.16 11.58
N ARG A 24 8.30 2.44 11.53
CA ARG A 24 7.22 2.72 10.58
C ARG A 24 6.39 3.92 11.03
N GLU A 25 5.95 4.70 10.06
CA GLU A 25 5.12 5.90 10.29
C GLU A 25 3.66 5.56 10.58
N LEU A 26 3.21 4.38 10.19
CA LEU A 26 1.86 3.91 10.47
C LEU A 26 1.60 3.90 11.98
N ARG A 27 0.49 4.50 12.38
CA ARG A 27 0.01 4.51 13.77
C ARG A 27 -1.35 3.84 13.82
N VAL A 28 -1.49 2.90 14.73
CA VAL A 28 -2.75 2.20 14.96
C VAL A 28 -3.19 2.35 16.41
N PRO A 29 -4.50 2.40 16.68
CA PRO A 29 -5.02 2.48 18.05
C PRO A 29 -4.90 1.13 18.76
N TRP A 30 -4.81 1.19 20.09
CA TRP A 30 -4.91 0.02 20.98
C TRP A 30 -6.32 0.00 21.54
N ARG A 31 -7.13 -0.97 21.09
CA ARG A 31 -8.56 -1.04 21.41
C ARG A 31 -8.98 -2.48 21.67
N LYS A 32 -9.84 -2.68 22.69
CA LYS A 32 -10.37 -4.00 23.02
C LYS A 32 -11.72 -4.30 22.35
N ASP A 33 -12.38 -3.28 21.82
CA ASP A 33 -13.67 -3.36 21.13
C ASP A 33 -13.54 -3.50 19.61
N LYS A 34 -12.32 -3.46 19.07
CA LYS A 34 -12.02 -3.57 17.63
C LYS A 34 -10.79 -4.43 17.40
N ILE A 35 -10.85 -5.23 16.36
CA ILE A 35 -9.69 -5.94 15.80
C ILE A 35 -8.95 -4.99 14.88
N ILE A 36 -7.64 -4.87 15.05
CA ILE A 36 -6.78 -4.04 14.20
C ILE A 36 -6.14 -4.93 13.14
N SER A 37 -6.52 -4.72 11.89
CA SER A 37 -5.99 -5.48 10.74
C SER A 37 -4.91 -4.66 10.02
N ILE A 38 -3.70 -5.23 9.87
CA ILE A 38 -2.59 -4.63 9.11
C ILE A 38 -2.44 -5.39 7.80
N ILE A 39 -2.70 -4.69 6.72
CA ILE A 39 -2.71 -5.26 5.39
C ILE A 39 -1.65 -4.59 4.53
N GLY A 40 -1.18 -5.30 3.53
CA GLY A 40 -0.20 -4.76 2.60
C GLY A 40 0.47 -5.86 1.80
N PRO A 41 1.21 -5.51 0.74
CA PRO A 41 1.87 -6.51 -0.08
C PRO A 41 2.82 -7.39 0.74
N ARG A 42 3.09 -8.60 0.26
CA ARG A 42 4.16 -9.42 0.83
C ARG A 42 5.46 -8.64 0.88
N ARG A 43 6.32 -8.93 1.85
CA ARG A 43 7.63 -8.26 2.02
C ARG A 43 7.58 -6.76 2.34
N ALA A 44 6.39 -6.15 2.54
CA ALA A 44 6.26 -4.76 2.99
C ALA A 44 6.69 -4.52 4.45
N GLY A 45 6.97 -5.59 5.22
CA GLY A 45 7.44 -5.50 6.60
C GLY A 45 6.33 -5.55 7.66
N LYS A 46 5.19 -6.22 7.40
CA LYS A 46 4.07 -6.38 8.36
C LYS A 46 4.51 -7.05 9.67
N THR A 47 5.24 -8.15 9.60
CA THR A 47 5.80 -8.85 10.77
C THR A 47 6.75 -7.96 11.58
N TYR A 48 7.61 -7.19 10.92
CA TYR A 48 8.49 -6.22 11.59
C TYR A 48 7.71 -5.08 12.24
N TYR A 49 6.60 -4.67 11.65
CA TYR A 49 5.69 -3.71 12.26
C TYR A 49 5.03 -4.29 13.52
N PHE A 50 4.62 -5.57 13.51
CA PHE A 50 4.18 -6.26 14.73
C PHE A 50 5.27 -6.27 15.79
N TYR A 51 6.52 -6.57 15.46
CA TYR A 51 7.63 -6.50 16.41
C TYR A 51 7.82 -5.08 16.97
N GLN A 52 7.59 -4.04 16.16
CA GLN A 52 7.60 -2.65 16.62
C GLN A 52 6.48 -2.38 17.65
N LEU A 53 5.27 -2.88 17.43
CA LEU A 53 4.16 -2.75 18.37
C LEU A 53 4.41 -3.56 19.65
N ILE A 54 4.82 -4.81 19.51
CA ILE A 54 5.08 -5.72 20.63
C ILE A 54 6.16 -5.16 21.57
N ARG A 55 7.19 -4.51 21.04
CA ARG A 55 8.23 -3.89 21.89
C ARG A 55 7.71 -2.84 22.87
N LYS A 56 6.53 -2.24 22.61
CA LYS A 56 5.92 -1.27 23.52
C LYS A 56 5.39 -1.94 24.80
N ASP A 57 4.96 -3.20 24.72
CA ASP A 57 4.42 -3.95 25.88
C ASP A 57 4.69 -5.44 25.71
N ARG A 58 5.97 -5.80 25.58
CA ARG A 58 6.39 -7.18 25.28
C ARG A 58 5.93 -8.19 26.32
N LYS A 59 6.04 -7.86 27.61
CA LYS A 59 5.71 -8.77 28.72
C LYS A 59 4.24 -9.18 28.77
N ASN A 60 3.37 -8.46 28.07
CA ASN A 60 1.94 -8.71 28.02
C ASN A 60 1.46 -9.07 26.60
N SER A 61 2.38 -9.43 25.68
CA SER A 61 2.06 -9.69 24.27
C SER A 61 2.34 -11.14 23.89
N LEU A 62 1.31 -11.80 23.35
CA LEU A 62 1.43 -13.11 22.68
C LEU A 62 1.43 -12.88 21.17
N TYR A 63 2.39 -13.48 20.49
CA TYR A 63 2.51 -13.47 19.02
C TYR A 63 2.41 -14.90 18.49
N LEU A 64 1.56 -15.10 17.49
CA LEU A 64 1.36 -16.38 16.82
C LEU A 64 1.47 -16.14 15.29
N ASN A 65 2.44 -16.83 14.67
CA ASN A 65 2.61 -16.81 13.22
C ASN A 65 2.07 -18.12 12.63
N PHE A 66 0.96 -18.03 11.89
CA PHE A 66 0.31 -19.20 11.29
C PHE A 66 0.99 -19.71 10.00
N GLU A 67 2.19 -19.21 9.67
CA GLU A 67 3.11 -19.83 8.71
C GLU A 67 4.13 -20.75 9.39
N ASP A 68 4.24 -20.74 10.74
CA ASP A 68 5.14 -21.63 11.47
C ASP A 68 4.59 -23.07 11.45
N THR A 69 5.42 -24.02 11.06
CA THR A 69 5.04 -25.44 10.92
C THR A 69 4.46 -26.05 12.19
N ARG A 70 4.85 -25.54 13.37
CA ARG A 70 4.34 -25.99 14.68
C ARG A 70 2.89 -25.56 14.94
N LEU A 71 2.39 -24.56 14.17
CA LEU A 71 1.04 -24.01 14.28
C LEU A 71 0.13 -24.38 13.09
N ILE A 72 0.64 -25.09 12.09
CA ILE A 72 -0.10 -25.37 10.82
C ILE A 72 -1.37 -26.22 11.06
N ASP A 73 -1.32 -27.12 12.03
CA ASP A 73 -2.45 -27.99 12.37
C ASP A 73 -3.37 -27.43 13.46
N VAL A 74 -3.15 -26.20 13.87
CA VAL A 74 -4.01 -25.53 14.84
C VAL A 74 -5.35 -25.19 14.21
N SER A 75 -6.43 -25.60 14.85
CA SER A 75 -7.78 -25.20 14.49
C SER A 75 -8.25 -23.95 15.25
N PHE A 76 -9.22 -23.24 14.73
CA PHE A 76 -9.80 -22.08 15.43
C PHE A 76 -10.34 -22.43 16.82
N ARG A 77 -10.82 -23.68 17.04
CA ARG A 77 -11.33 -24.17 18.35
C ARG A 77 -10.25 -24.27 19.40
N GLU A 78 -8.99 -24.44 18.99
CA GLU A 78 -7.85 -24.63 19.87
C GLU A 78 -7.15 -23.33 20.28
N ILE A 79 -7.62 -22.17 19.79
CA ILE A 79 -7.04 -20.85 20.17
C ILE A 79 -7.12 -20.61 21.67
N ARG A 80 -8.19 -21.06 22.34
CA ARG A 80 -8.30 -20.96 23.81
C ARG A 80 -7.26 -21.82 24.52
N GLU A 81 -6.95 -22.98 23.98
CA GLU A 81 -5.91 -23.86 24.54
C GLU A 81 -4.52 -23.27 24.37
N LEU A 82 -4.24 -22.63 23.22
CA LEU A 82 -3.01 -21.84 23.04
C LEU A 82 -2.87 -20.76 24.12
N LEU A 83 -3.95 -20.08 24.46
CA LEU A 83 -3.95 -19.07 25.54
C LEU A 83 -3.68 -19.70 26.91
N ARG A 84 -4.22 -20.89 27.21
CA ARG A 84 -3.94 -21.62 28.46
C ARG A 84 -2.46 -21.99 28.54
N ILE A 85 -1.90 -22.60 27.50
CA ILE A 85 -0.48 -22.94 27.43
C ILE A 85 0.40 -21.69 27.67
N TYR A 86 0.03 -20.57 27.05
CA TYR A 86 0.74 -19.31 27.29
C TYR A 86 0.68 -18.88 28.78
N ILE A 87 -0.50 -18.94 29.40
CA ILE A 87 -0.70 -18.54 30.80
C ILE A 87 0.12 -19.45 31.75
N GLU A 88 0.15 -20.76 31.49
CA GLU A 88 0.99 -21.71 32.25
C GLU A 88 2.47 -21.34 32.19
N ILE A 89 2.98 -20.98 31.00
CA ILE A 89 4.39 -20.65 30.81
C ILE A 89 4.74 -19.25 31.32
N ALA A 90 3.88 -18.25 31.03
CA ALA A 90 4.12 -16.84 31.35
C ALA A 90 3.66 -16.44 32.75
N GLY A 91 2.89 -17.30 33.46
CA GLY A 91 2.33 -17.05 34.80
C GLY A 91 1.20 -16.02 34.83
N LYS A 92 0.76 -15.48 33.69
CA LYS A 92 -0.30 -14.47 33.58
C LYS A 92 -0.90 -14.42 32.17
N PRO A 93 -2.17 -13.96 32.03
CA PRO A 93 -2.77 -13.81 30.73
C PRO A 93 -2.12 -12.66 29.92
N PRO A 94 -2.06 -12.79 28.58
CA PRO A 94 -1.61 -11.69 27.70
C PRO A 94 -2.67 -10.59 27.71
N LYS A 95 -2.24 -9.33 27.46
CA LYS A 95 -3.14 -8.20 27.19
C LYS A 95 -3.29 -7.98 25.67
N ASN A 96 -2.27 -8.34 24.89
CA ASN A 96 -2.16 -8.07 23.48
C ASN A 96 -1.94 -9.37 22.71
N LEU A 97 -2.76 -9.60 21.69
CA LEU A 97 -2.71 -10.76 20.83
C LEU A 97 -2.31 -10.30 19.41
N PHE A 98 -1.26 -10.89 18.88
CA PHE A 98 -0.75 -10.62 17.54
C PHE A 98 -0.81 -11.91 16.72
N PHE A 99 -1.69 -11.95 15.74
CA PHE A 99 -1.89 -13.08 14.84
C PHE A 99 -1.35 -12.72 13.45
N ASP A 100 -0.20 -13.28 13.12
CA ASP A 100 0.48 -13.03 11.85
C ASP A 100 0.03 -14.06 10.81
N GLU A 101 -0.23 -13.58 9.57
CA GLU A 101 -0.75 -14.37 8.43
C GLU A 101 -1.99 -15.21 8.80
N ILE A 102 -2.98 -14.54 9.42
CA ILE A 102 -4.18 -15.15 10.02
C ILE A 102 -5.01 -16.00 9.04
N GLN A 103 -4.95 -15.70 7.73
CA GLN A 103 -5.68 -16.44 6.69
C GLN A 103 -5.26 -17.92 6.57
N ASN A 104 -4.13 -18.32 7.16
CA ASN A 104 -3.70 -19.71 7.19
C ASN A 104 -4.46 -20.52 8.26
N LEU A 105 -5.12 -19.85 9.20
CA LEU A 105 -6.02 -20.51 10.17
C LEU A 105 -7.42 -20.60 9.59
N LYS A 106 -7.93 -21.80 9.33
CA LYS A 106 -9.33 -21.99 8.85
C LYS A 106 -10.33 -21.51 9.88
N ASN A 107 -11.38 -20.79 9.42
CA ASN A 107 -12.46 -20.24 10.25
C ASN A 107 -11.94 -19.31 11.38
N TRP A 108 -10.83 -18.63 11.13
CA TRP A 108 -10.18 -17.71 12.09
C TRP A 108 -11.12 -16.61 12.59
N GLU A 109 -12.08 -16.18 11.75
CA GLU A 109 -13.06 -15.14 12.09
C GLU A 109 -13.97 -15.55 13.25
N ILE A 110 -14.24 -16.85 13.44
CA ILE A 110 -15.02 -17.36 14.58
C ILE A 110 -14.22 -17.17 15.87
N ALA A 111 -12.98 -17.63 15.90
CA ALA A 111 -12.11 -17.46 17.07
C ALA A 111 -11.93 -16.00 17.45
N LEU A 112 -11.69 -15.13 16.45
CA LEU A 112 -11.49 -13.70 16.73
C LEU A 112 -12.73 -13.02 17.26
N ARG A 113 -13.94 -13.38 16.79
CA ARG A 113 -15.19 -12.87 17.36
C ARG A 113 -15.35 -13.26 18.84
N GLU A 114 -15.10 -14.55 19.15
CA GLU A 114 -15.16 -15.03 20.54
C GLU A 114 -14.17 -14.28 21.45
N LEU A 115 -12.94 -14.07 20.99
CA LEU A 115 -11.93 -13.32 21.75
C LEU A 115 -12.28 -11.85 21.90
N LEU A 116 -12.86 -11.24 20.88
CA LEU A 116 -13.27 -9.83 20.92
C LEU A 116 -14.46 -9.62 21.89
N ASP A 117 -15.42 -10.54 21.91
CA ASP A 117 -16.60 -10.48 22.79
C ASP A 117 -16.21 -10.53 24.28
N LEU A 118 -15.04 -11.11 24.62
CA LEU A 118 -14.49 -11.06 25.97
C LEU A 118 -14.03 -9.65 26.42
N GLN A 119 -13.74 -8.74 25.47
CA GLN A 119 -13.24 -7.38 25.71
C GLN A 119 -11.98 -7.29 26.60
N ARG A 120 -11.19 -8.37 26.63
CA ARG A 120 -9.99 -8.48 27.48
C ARG A 120 -8.71 -8.12 26.73
N TYR A 121 -8.68 -8.32 25.41
CA TYR A 121 -7.49 -8.31 24.59
C TYR A 121 -7.49 -7.15 23.58
N ASN A 122 -6.34 -6.54 23.33
CA ASN A 122 -6.08 -5.82 22.11
C ASN A 122 -5.69 -6.85 21.04
N ILE A 123 -6.45 -6.95 19.95
CA ILE A 123 -6.26 -7.97 18.92
C ILE A 123 -5.73 -7.30 17.67
N PHE A 124 -4.56 -7.77 17.21
CA PHE A 124 -3.91 -7.34 15.99
C PHE A 124 -3.77 -8.54 15.05
N ILE A 125 -4.12 -8.35 13.77
CA ILE A 125 -3.98 -9.37 12.74
C ILE A 125 -3.21 -8.84 11.55
N THR A 126 -2.45 -9.70 10.88
CA THR A 126 -1.90 -9.38 9.54
C THR A 126 -2.43 -10.34 8.50
N GLY A 127 -2.34 -9.89 7.26
CA GLY A 127 -2.54 -10.71 6.09
C GLY A 127 -2.06 -10.03 4.82
N SER A 128 -1.79 -10.81 3.80
CA SER A 128 -1.26 -10.35 2.53
C SER A 128 -2.33 -10.12 1.46
N SER A 129 -3.61 -10.00 1.84
CA SER A 129 -4.74 -9.92 0.92
C SER A 129 -5.59 -8.67 1.14
N SER A 130 -6.05 -8.02 0.05
CA SER A 130 -7.05 -6.96 0.12
C SER A 130 -8.42 -7.47 0.59
N LYS A 131 -8.67 -8.79 0.49
CA LYS A 131 -9.86 -9.39 1.10
C LYS A 131 -9.93 -9.14 2.60
N LEU A 132 -8.76 -9.02 3.25
CA LEU A 132 -8.64 -8.53 4.62
C LEU A 132 -8.87 -6.99 4.74
N LEU A 133 -8.77 -6.20 3.65
CA LEU A 133 -9.09 -4.76 3.64
C LEU A 133 -10.58 -4.49 3.45
N SER A 134 -11.26 -5.37 2.73
CA SER A 134 -12.56 -5.05 2.19
C SER A 134 -13.71 -5.83 2.83
N ARG A 135 -14.80 -5.84 2.13
CA ARG A 135 -16.12 -6.35 2.47
C ARG A 135 -16.15 -7.70 3.21
N GLU A 136 -15.17 -8.60 3.00
CA GLU A 136 -15.20 -9.93 3.64
C GLU A 136 -14.92 -9.82 5.16
N ILE A 137 -13.91 -9.08 5.59
CA ILE A 137 -13.70 -8.84 7.05
C ILE A 137 -14.83 -8.01 7.63
N ALA A 138 -15.23 -6.94 6.94
CA ALA A 138 -16.34 -6.13 7.42
C ALA A 138 -17.62 -6.97 7.56
N THR A 139 -17.83 -7.93 6.66
CA THR A 139 -18.99 -8.83 6.67
C THR A 139 -18.82 -9.97 7.69
N GLN A 140 -17.66 -10.64 7.70
CA GLN A 140 -17.39 -11.78 8.58
C GLN A 140 -17.23 -11.35 10.04
N LEU A 141 -16.59 -10.22 10.29
CA LEU A 141 -16.43 -9.62 11.63
C LEU A 141 -17.49 -8.54 11.94
N ARG A 142 -18.51 -8.39 11.08
CA ARG A 142 -19.67 -7.52 11.29
C ARG A 142 -19.29 -6.09 11.71
N GLY A 143 -18.36 -5.46 11.02
CA GLY A 143 -17.91 -4.10 11.30
C GLY A 143 -17.05 -3.92 12.57
N ARG A 144 -16.53 -5.00 13.14
CA ARG A 144 -15.71 -4.99 14.36
C ARG A 144 -14.20 -4.84 14.09
N THR A 145 -13.81 -4.46 12.88
CA THR A 145 -12.41 -4.36 12.46
C THR A 145 -12.08 -2.96 11.94
N PHE A 146 -10.89 -2.47 12.27
CA PHE A 146 -10.26 -1.35 11.60
C PHE A 146 -9.07 -1.85 10.79
N SER A 147 -9.08 -1.57 9.48
CA SER A 147 -8.04 -2.00 8.56
C SER A 147 -7.09 -0.86 8.21
N TYR A 148 -5.80 -1.14 8.24
CA TYR A 148 -4.73 -0.19 7.96
C TYR A 148 -3.80 -0.75 6.89
N LEU A 149 -3.51 0.04 5.88
CA LEU A 149 -2.63 -0.34 4.79
C LEU A 149 -1.18 -0.01 5.12
N LEU A 150 -0.32 -1.04 5.17
CA LEU A 150 1.13 -0.92 5.31
C LEU A 150 1.79 -1.19 3.96
N LEU A 151 2.20 -0.14 3.28
CA LEU A 151 2.97 -0.20 2.03
C LEU A 151 4.48 -0.41 2.33
N PRO A 152 5.31 -0.73 1.34
CA PRO A 152 6.77 -0.59 1.44
C PRO A 152 7.17 0.76 2.02
N PHE A 153 8.43 0.98 2.36
CA PHE A 153 8.87 2.21 3.00
C PHE A 153 8.39 3.46 2.27
N SER A 154 7.91 4.47 3.03
CA SER A 154 7.77 5.83 2.53
C SER A 154 9.15 6.42 2.23
N PHE A 155 9.23 7.52 1.50
CA PHE A 155 10.52 8.19 1.30
C PHE A 155 11.19 8.60 2.62
N ARG A 156 10.42 9.02 3.63
CA ARG A 156 10.93 9.32 4.97
C ARG A 156 11.49 8.09 5.68
N GLU A 157 10.78 6.95 5.60
CA GLU A 157 11.25 5.66 6.14
C GLU A 157 12.49 5.15 5.37
N PHE A 158 12.54 5.36 4.04
CA PHE A 158 13.70 5.07 3.20
C PHE A 158 14.91 5.90 3.62
N LEU A 159 14.76 7.20 3.81
CA LEU A 159 15.86 8.06 4.30
C LEU A 159 16.35 7.59 5.67
N GLN A 160 15.44 7.22 6.57
CA GLN A 160 15.83 6.66 7.86
C GLN A 160 16.62 5.35 7.70
N ALA A 161 16.24 4.47 6.75
CA ALA A 161 16.98 3.25 6.45
C ALA A 161 18.38 3.54 5.90
N LYS A 162 18.53 4.59 5.10
CA LYS A 162 19.82 5.08 4.59
C LYS A 162 20.60 5.95 5.61
N LYS A 163 20.06 6.11 6.84
CA LYS A 163 20.66 6.97 7.89
C LYS A 163 20.80 8.43 7.46
N ALA A 164 20.04 8.85 6.45
CA ALA A 164 19.98 10.24 6.02
C ALA A 164 19.00 11.02 6.90
N THR A 165 19.46 12.10 7.50
CA THR A 165 18.63 12.92 8.38
C THR A 165 18.39 14.27 7.72
N VAL A 166 17.13 14.67 7.61
CA VAL A 166 16.72 15.99 7.13
C VAL A 166 16.29 16.81 8.35
N LYS A 167 17.10 17.80 8.74
CA LYS A 167 16.81 18.69 9.87
C LYS A 167 17.03 20.14 9.45
N GLY A 168 15.98 20.93 9.50
CA GLY A 168 16.06 22.37 9.23
C GLY A 168 16.34 22.71 7.75
N PRO A 169 16.82 23.95 7.49
CA PRO A 169 17.26 24.35 6.16
C PRO A 169 18.47 23.51 5.72
N LEU A 170 18.44 23.05 4.46
CA LEU A 170 19.51 22.24 3.87
C LEU A 170 20.50 23.09 3.08
N THR A 171 21.76 22.75 3.14
CA THR A 171 22.79 23.25 2.21
C THR A 171 22.54 22.70 0.80
N MET A 172 23.20 23.26 -0.21
CA MET A 172 23.11 22.77 -1.60
C MET A 172 23.55 21.31 -1.71
N ASP A 173 24.64 20.93 -1.02
CA ASP A 173 25.17 19.56 -1.05
C ASP A 173 24.22 18.57 -0.37
N GLU A 174 23.63 18.95 0.77
CA GLU A 174 22.62 18.14 1.45
C GLU A 174 21.37 17.94 0.58
N ALA A 175 20.89 19.00 -0.08
CA ALA A 175 19.77 18.91 -1.00
C ALA A 175 20.08 18.02 -2.20
N ALA A 176 21.31 18.11 -2.77
CA ALA A 176 21.77 17.24 -3.84
C ALA A 176 21.83 15.77 -3.41
N ALA A 177 22.32 15.49 -2.19
CA ALA A 177 22.33 14.15 -1.62
C ALA A 177 20.91 13.58 -1.45
N ILE A 178 19.96 14.38 -0.95
CA ILE A 178 18.55 13.95 -0.81
C ILE A 178 17.91 13.69 -2.19
N LYS A 179 18.19 14.52 -3.20
CA LYS A 179 17.71 14.30 -4.58
C LYS A 179 18.29 13.03 -5.19
N SER A 180 19.56 12.72 -4.92
CA SER A 180 20.18 11.45 -5.33
C SER A 180 19.50 10.25 -4.66
N LEU A 181 19.21 10.32 -3.37
CA LEU A 181 18.46 9.30 -2.65
C LEU A 181 17.01 9.20 -3.13
N LEU A 182 16.38 10.30 -3.54
CA LEU A 182 15.08 10.26 -4.17
C LEU A 182 15.11 9.51 -5.51
N ARG A 183 16.12 9.71 -6.35
CA ARG A 183 16.30 8.93 -7.59
C ARG A 183 16.40 7.43 -7.29
N ASP A 184 17.24 7.05 -6.33
CA ASP A 184 17.39 5.65 -5.88
C ASP A 184 16.04 5.07 -5.42
N TYR A 185 15.27 5.84 -4.63
CA TYR A 185 13.94 5.46 -4.17
C TYR A 185 12.91 5.32 -5.31
N LEU A 186 12.90 6.24 -6.28
CA LEU A 186 12.02 6.18 -7.44
C LEU A 186 12.35 4.99 -8.32
N GLU A 187 13.62 4.65 -8.47
CA GLU A 187 14.11 3.61 -9.35
C GLU A 187 13.92 2.21 -8.77
N PHE A 188 14.30 2.00 -7.51
CA PHE A 188 14.31 0.69 -6.85
C PHE A 188 13.21 0.48 -5.82
N GLY A 189 12.45 1.54 -5.51
CA GLY A 189 11.33 1.46 -4.59
C GLY A 189 11.72 1.46 -3.12
N GLY A 190 10.76 1.10 -2.27
CA GLY A 190 10.85 1.10 -0.83
C GLY A 190 10.68 -0.27 -0.17
N PHE A 191 10.71 -1.38 -0.91
CA PHE A 191 10.71 -2.69 -0.27
C PHE A 191 11.90 -2.84 0.68
N PRO A 192 11.69 -3.19 1.98
CA PRO A 192 12.77 -3.21 2.96
C PRO A 192 14.01 -3.98 2.52
N GLU A 193 13.85 -5.20 2.01
CA GLU A 193 14.96 -6.04 1.55
C GLU A 193 15.72 -5.38 0.40
N VAL A 194 15.03 -4.82 -0.60
CA VAL A 194 15.63 -4.09 -1.73
C VAL A 194 16.41 -2.87 -1.24
N VAL A 195 15.92 -2.18 -0.21
CA VAL A 195 16.59 -0.99 0.35
C VAL A 195 17.90 -1.37 1.05
N PHE A 196 17.96 -2.53 1.72
CA PHE A 196 19.16 -2.96 2.44
C PHE A 196 20.17 -3.72 1.56
N GLU A 197 19.71 -4.55 0.63
CA GLU A 197 20.54 -5.44 -0.20
C GLU A 197 20.84 -4.80 -1.57
N ARG A 198 21.84 -3.90 -1.61
CA ARG A 198 22.14 -3.09 -2.81
C ARG A 198 22.54 -3.91 -4.03
N GLU A 199 23.33 -4.94 -3.86
CA GLU A 199 23.92 -5.72 -4.94
C GLU A 199 22.88 -6.66 -5.60
N GLU A 200 21.88 -7.12 -4.85
CA GLU A 200 20.89 -8.12 -5.29
C GLU A 200 19.51 -7.53 -5.64
N ARG A 201 19.39 -6.20 -5.73
CA ARG A 201 18.10 -5.51 -5.87
C ARG A 201 17.24 -6.01 -7.02
N GLU A 202 17.83 -6.15 -8.19
CA GLU A 202 17.08 -6.57 -9.40
C GLU A 202 16.64 -8.02 -9.29
N ARG A 203 17.48 -8.87 -8.71
CA ARG A 203 17.14 -10.26 -8.43
C ARG A 203 16.00 -10.37 -7.44
N ILE A 204 16.06 -9.64 -6.32
CA ILE A 204 15.00 -9.59 -5.31
C ILE A 204 13.68 -9.10 -5.94
N LEU A 205 13.71 -8.03 -6.74
CA LEU A 205 12.52 -7.52 -7.42
C LEU A 205 11.93 -8.55 -8.38
N LYS A 206 12.75 -9.30 -9.11
CA LYS A 206 12.30 -10.38 -9.98
C LYS A 206 11.66 -11.52 -9.19
N GLU A 207 12.24 -11.90 -8.06
CA GLU A 207 11.65 -12.89 -7.16
C GLU A 207 10.31 -12.41 -6.57
N TYR A 208 10.20 -11.11 -6.25
CA TYR A 208 8.94 -10.54 -5.75
C TYR A 208 7.85 -10.56 -6.82
N PHE A 209 8.18 -10.26 -8.08
CA PHE A 209 7.24 -10.40 -9.19
C PHE A 209 6.70 -11.83 -9.29
N GLU A 210 7.58 -12.82 -9.29
CA GLU A 210 7.17 -14.23 -9.35
C GLU A 210 6.34 -14.64 -8.12
N MET A 211 6.72 -14.19 -6.93
CA MET A 211 5.99 -14.47 -5.70
C MET A 211 4.59 -13.85 -5.72
N ILE A 212 4.45 -12.59 -6.15
CA ILE A 212 3.15 -11.93 -6.31
C ILE A 212 2.29 -12.71 -7.31
N LEU A 213 2.86 -13.05 -8.47
CA LEU A 213 2.15 -13.80 -9.50
C LEU A 213 1.66 -15.15 -8.99
N PHE A 214 2.56 -15.96 -8.44
CA PHE A 214 2.23 -17.34 -8.06
C PHE A 214 1.42 -17.41 -6.76
N ARG A 215 1.90 -16.81 -5.68
CA ARG A 215 1.30 -16.95 -4.36
C ARG A 215 0.07 -16.07 -4.17
N ASP A 216 0.16 -14.79 -4.58
CA ASP A 216 -0.90 -13.83 -4.26
C ASP A 216 -1.99 -13.76 -5.33
N VAL A 217 -1.70 -14.18 -6.58
CA VAL A 217 -2.68 -14.14 -7.68
C VAL A 217 -3.13 -15.55 -8.07
N VAL A 218 -2.22 -16.41 -8.52
CA VAL A 218 -2.59 -17.72 -9.10
C VAL A 218 -3.06 -18.70 -8.03
N GLU A 219 -2.23 -19.00 -7.05
CA GLU A 219 -2.51 -20.00 -6.01
C GLU A 219 -3.68 -19.57 -5.14
N ARG A 220 -3.66 -18.34 -4.64
CA ARG A 220 -4.73 -17.81 -3.79
C ARG A 220 -6.13 -17.88 -4.40
N HIS A 221 -6.25 -17.61 -5.69
CA HIS A 221 -7.53 -17.55 -6.38
C HIS A 221 -7.83 -18.79 -7.22
N GLY A 222 -6.96 -19.81 -7.19
CA GLY A 222 -7.11 -21.02 -7.98
C GLY A 222 -7.18 -20.73 -9.49
N LEU A 223 -6.38 -19.81 -10.00
CA LEU A 223 -6.43 -19.40 -11.40
C LEU A 223 -5.87 -20.47 -12.32
N ARG A 224 -6.64 -20.90 -13.31
CA ARG A 224 -6.22 -21.95 -14.26
C ARG A 224 -5.26 -21.43 -15.35
N ASN A 225 -5.39 -20.18 -15.75
CA ASN A 225 -4.57 -19.61 -16.83
C ASN A 225 -3.48 -18.68 -16.29
N MET A 226 -2.35 -19.28 -15.92
CA MET A 226 -1.17 -18.56 -15.44
C MET A 226 -0.59 -17.59 -16.47
N GLY A 227 -0.63 -17.96 -17.76
CA GLY A 227 -0.13 -17.09 -18.84
C GLY A 227 -0.93 -15.78 -18.95
N LEU A 228 -2.25 -15.81 -18.72
CA LEU A 228 -3.07 -14.60 -18.68
C LEU A 228 -2.77 -13.77 -17.44
N ALA A 229 -2.62 -14.40 -16.27
CA ALA A 229 -2.27 -13.69 -15.03
C ALA A 229 -0.91 -12.98 -15.17
N ARG A 230 0.11 -13.67 -15.68
CA ARG A 230 1.44 -13.11 -15.97
C ARG A 230 1.37 -11.94 -16.94
N PHE A 231 0.64 -12.13 -18.05
CA PHE A 231 0.47 -11.07 -19.04
C PHE A 231 -0.16 -9.82 -18.43
N LEU A 232 -1.25 -9.96 -17.67
CA LEU A 232 -1.93 -8.81 -17.09
C LEU A 232 -1.09 -8.12 -16.02
N LEU A 233 -0.39 -8.87 -15.16
CA LEU A 233 0.53 -8.28 -14.17
C LEU A 233 1.65 -7.51 -14.87
N SER A 234 2.30 -8.12 -15.87
CA SER A 234 3.35 -7.46 -16.67
C SER A 234 2.83 -6.21 -17.38
N PHE A 235 1.61 -6.30 -17.96
CA PHE A 235 0.95 -5.18 -18.63
C PHE A 235 0.74 -4.00 -17.67
N PHE A 236 0.26 -4.25 -16.45
CA PHE A 236 0.04 -3.18 -15.48
C PHE A 236 1.35 -2.60 -14.93
N LEU A 237 2.37 -3.43 -14.71
CA LEU A 237 3.69 -2.94 -14.30
C LEU A 237 4.37 -2.08 -15.39
N GLN A 238 4.15 -2.39 -16.67
CA GLN A 238 4.68 -1.62 -17.78
C GLN A 238 3.90 -0.32 -18.03
N ASN A 239 2.58 -0.34 -17.78
CA ASN A 239 1.68 0.78 -18.06
C ASN A 239 1.24 1.51 -16.79
N PHE A 240 2.05 1.50 -15.72
CA PHE A 240 1.75 2.26 -14.49
C PHE A 240 1.64 3.76 -14.77
N SER A 241 0.89 4.47 -13.95
CA SER A 241 0.54 5.89 -14.13
C SER A 241 -0.09 6.20 -15.49
N ARG A 242 -0.83 5.23 -16.07
CA ARG A 242 -1.58 5.41 -17.33
C ARG A 242 -3.00 4.91 -17.22
N GLU A 243 -3.87 5.50 -18.03
CA GLU A 243 -5.23 4.99 -18.19
C GLU A 243 -5.25 3.64 -18.89
N PHE A 244 -6.08 2.75 -18.39
CA PHE A 244 -6.40 1.49 -19.04
C PHE A 244 -7.92 1.25 -19.08
N SER A 245 -8.34 0.38 -20.00
CA SER A 245 -9.68 -0.19 -19.98
C SER A 245 -9.62 -1.66 -20.39
N VAL A 246 -10.43 -2.49 -19.75
CA VAL A 246 -10.50 -3.93 -20.07
C VAL A 246 -10.88 -4.15 -21.54
N ASN A 247 -11.68 -3.25 -22.13
CA ASN A 247 -12.03 -3.31 -23.56
C ASN A 247 -10.81 -3.15 -24.47
N LYS A 248 -9.88 -2.22 -24.16
CA LYS A 248 -8.62 -2.06 -24.91
C LYS A 248 -7.73 -3.28 -24.76
N ILE A 249 -7.59 -3.82 -23.54
CA ILE A 249 -6.83 -5.05 -23.29
C ILE A 249 -7.43 -6.23 -24.07
N SER A 250 -8.76 -6.41 -24.01
CA SER A 250 -9.47 -7.46 -24.73
C SER A 250 -9.20 -7.41 -26.25
N LYS A 251 -9.17 -6.22 -26.85
CA LYS A 251 -8.85 -6.04 -28.26
C LYS A 251 -7.39 -6.43 -28.57
N ALA A 252 -6.45 -6.07 -27.70
CA ALA A 252 -5.03 -6.39 -27.88
C ALA A 252 -4.71 -7.89 -27.77
N ILE A 253 -5.52 -8.66 -26.99
CA ILE A 253 -5.30 -10.10 -26.76
C ILE A 253 -6.19 -10.97 -27.67
N ARG A 254 -6.92 -10.40 -28.64
CA ARG A 254 -7.87 -11.12 -29.51
C ARG A 254 -7.38 -12.48 -30.07
N PRO A 255 -6.11 -12.67 -30.43
CA PRO A 255 -5.64 -13.99 -30.90
C PRO A 255 -5.81 -15.11 -29.87
N ARG A 256 -5.88 -14.80 -28.55
CA ARG A 256 -5.96 -15.77 -27.45
C ARG A 256 -7.38 -16.10 -26.97
N LYS A 257 -8.43 -15.57 -27.56
CA LYS A 257 -9.86 -15.88 -27.30
C LYS A 257 -10.31 -15.86 -25.82
N PHE A 258 -9.83 -14.91 -25.01
CA PHE A 258 -10.38 -14.75 -23.65
C PHE A 258 -11.66 -13.91 -23.65
N GLY A 259 -12.67 -14.40 -22.94
CA GLY A 259 -13.91 -13.64 -22.72
C GLY A 259 -13.66 -12.40 -21.84
N LYS A 260 -14.44 -11.32 -22.06
CA LYS A 260 -14.34 -10.10 -21.26
C LYS A 260 -14.54 -10.35 -19.76
N ASN A 261 -15.49 -11.25 -19.40
CA ASN A 261 -15.76 -11.59 -18.00
C ASN A 261 -14.52 -12.23 -17.32
N THR A 262 -13.80 -13.08 -18.05
CA THR A 262 -12.53 -13.65 -17.56
C THR A 262 -11.52 -12.54 -17.30
N LEU A 263 -11.37 -11.57 -18.21
CA LEU A 263 -10.45 -10.44 -18.02
C LEU A 263 -10.83 -9.60 -16.81
N TYR A 264 -12.09 -9.22 -16.64
CA TYR A 264 -12.56 -8.50 -15.44
C TYR A 264 -12.25 -9.28 -14.17
N SER A 265 -12.57 -10.58 -14.13
CA SER A 265 -12.26 -11.42 -12.97
C SER A 265 -10.75 -11.48 -12.64
N TYR A 266 -9.87 -11.52 -13.64
CA TYR A 266 -8.43 -11.54 -13.42
C TYR A 266 -7.91 -10.17 -12.94
N VAL A 267 -8.45 -9.08 -13.49
CA VAL A 267 -8.12 -7.70 -13.06
C VAL A 267 -8.50 -7.49 -11.60
N ASP A 268 -9.70 -7.92 -11.18
CA ASP A 268 -10.13 -7.84 -9.78
C ASP A 268 -9.22 -8.65 -8.84
N LYS A 269 -8.80 -9.85 -9.27
CA LYS A 269 -7.90 -10.70 -8.49
C LYS A 269 -6.46 -10.14 -8.40
N LEU A 270 -6.01 -9.43 -9.43
CA LEU A 270 -4.74 -8.69 -9.37
C LEU A 270 -4.81 -7.51 -8.38
N GLN A 271 -5.92 -6.80 -8.34
CA GLN A 271 -6.14 -5.76 -7.33
C GLN A 271 -6.15 -6.34 -5.92
N ASP A 272 -6.69 -7.54 -5.73
CA ASP A 272 -6.69 -8.25 -4.45
C ASP A 272 -5.28 -8.56 -3.91
N SER A 273 -4.27 -8.64 -4.77
CA SER A 273 -2.87 -8.86 -4.34
C SER A 273 -2.26 -7.67 -3.60
N VAL A 274 -2.91 -6.51 -3.60
CA VAL A 274 -2.37 -5.23 -3.06
C VAL A 274 -1.07 -4.79 -3.75
N ALA A 275 -0.70 -5.43 -4.86
CA ALA A 275 0.44 -5.04 -5.69
C ALA A 275 0.07 -3.98 -6.73
N ILE A 276 -1.20 -3.99 -7.17
CA ILE A 276 -1.77 -3.09 -8.19
C ILE A 276 -2.96 -2.36 -7.59
N PHE A 277 -3.06 -1.08 -7.89
CA PHE A 277 -4.17 -0.20 -7.51
C PHE A 277 -4.78 0.45 -8.75
N PHE A 278 -6.09 0.62 -8.73
CA PHE A 278 -6.81 1.30 -9.79
C PHE A 278 -7.45 2.57 -9.25
N LEU A 279 -7.14 3.70 -9.88
CA LEU A 279 -7.67 5.00 -9.54
C LEU A 279 -8.81 5.35 -10.49
N ASN A 280 -9.98 5.63 -9.93
CA ASN A 280 -11.17 6.00 -10.69
C ASN A 280 -11.08 7.46 -11.17
N ARG A 281 -11.68 7.73 -12.33
CA ARG A 281 -11.94 9.09 -12.79
C ARG A 281 -13.03 9.73 -11.94
N PHE A 282 -12.84 11.00 -11.57
CA PHE A 282 -13.82 11.75 -10.80
C PHE A 282 -15.11 11.96 -11.59
N SER A 283 -16.24 11.64 -10.98
CA SER A 283 -17.58 12.03 -11.41
C SER A 283 -18.52 12.07 -10.20
N LEU A 284 -19.50 12.94 -10.24
CA LEU A 284 -20.59 12.94 -9.26
C LEU A 284 -21.51 11.71 -9.44
N LYS A 285 -21.57 11.15 -10.64
CA LYS A 285 -22.39 9.98 -10.98
C LYS A 285 -21.62 8.68 -10.75
N VAL A 286 -22.09 7.82 -9.83
CA VAL A 286 -21.43 6.56 -9.45
C VAL A 286 -21.20 5.64 -10.65
N TYR A 287 -22.21 5.46 -11.51
CA TYR A 287 -22.10 4.58 -12.68
C TYR A 287 -20.99 4.99 -13.66
N GLN A 288 -20.74 6.31 -13.79
CA GLN A 288 -19.67 6.83 -14.63
C GLN A 288 -18.30 6.49 -14.05
N ARG A 289 -18.13 6.62 -12.72
CA ARG A 289 -16.85 6.27 -12.05
C ARG A 289 -16.48 4.81 -12.28
N GLU A 290 -17.45 3.91 -12.28
CA GLU A 290 -17.21 2.48 -12.49
C GLU A 290 -16.99 2.10 -13.97
N SER A 291 -17.63 2.80 -14.90
CA SER A 291 -17.58 2.49 -16.34
C SER A 291 -16.42 3.14 -17.09
N TRP A 292 -15.89 4.25 -16.57
CA TRP A 292 -14.80 4.96 -17.22
C TRP A 292 -13.45 4.26 -17.09
N PRO A 293 -12.48 4.54 -17.98
CA PRO A 293 -11.11 4.07 -17.82
C PRO A 293 -10.55 4.45 -16.44
N LYS A 294 -9.72 3.56 -15.88
CA LYS A 294 -9.05 3.78 -14.60
C LYS A 294 -7.56 4.00 -14.85
N LYS A 295 -6.88 4.80 -14.01
CA LYS A 295 -5.42 4.83 -13.99
C LYS A 295 -4.90 3.65 -13.16
N VAL A 296 -3.78 3.06 -13.55
CA VAL A 296 -3.12 1.98 -12.80
C VAL A 296 -1.93 2.51 -12.04
N TYR A 297 -1.79 2.11 -10.78
CA TYR A 297 -0.63 2.37 -9.94
C TYR A 297 -0.13 1.08 -9.31
N VAL A 298 1.14 1.07 -8.95
CA VAL A 298 1.82 -0.10 -8.35
C VAL A 298 2.17 0.20 -6.89
N CYS A 299 2.19 -0.83 -6.05
CA CYS A 299 2.49 -0.68 -4.61
C CYS A 299 3.92 -0.23 -4.33
N ASP A 300 4.80 -0.35 -5.32
CA ASP A 300 6.21 0.02 -5.23
C ASP A 300 6.80 0.24 -6.63
N THR A 301 7.48 1.36 -6.83
CA THR A 301 8.06 1.72 -8.12
C THR A 301 9.16 0.77 -8.58
N GLY A 302 9.88 0.13 -7.66
CA GLY A 302 10.92 -0.84 -7.97
C GLY A 302 10.40 -2.04 -8.78
N LEU A 303 9.15 -2.49 -8.53
CA LEU A 303 8.56 -3.58 -9.32
C LEU A 303 8.46 -3.24 -10.82
N THR A 304 8.34 -1.97 -11.17
CA THR A 304 8.25 -1.56 -12.57
C THR A 304 9.56 -1.73 -13.32
N LYS A 305 10.71 -1.73 -12.61
CA LYS A 305 12.04 -1.85 -13.22
C LYS A 305 12.19 -3.12 -14.05
N ILE A 306 11.52 -4.19 -13.64
CA ILE A 306 11.58 -5.50 -14.34
C ILE A 306 10.94 -5.45 -15.72
N MET A 307 9.93 -4.57 -15.92
CA MET A 307 9.08 -4.56 -17.13
C MET A 307 9.17 -3.27 -17.95
N ARG A 308 9.80 -2.21 -17.43
CA ARG A 308 9.91 -0.94 -18.17
C ARG A 308 11.05 -0.96 -19.19
N PHE A 309 10.82 -0.36 -20.34
CA PHE A 309 11.80 -0.21 -21.41
C PHE A 309 12.51 1.16 -21.42
N SER A 310 12.00 2.12 -20.65
CA SER A 310 12.56 3.48 -20.56
C SER A 310 12.42 4.02 -19.14
N GLU A 311 13.30 4.94 -18.77
CA GLU A 311 13.21 5.68 -17.54
C GLU A 311 12.24 6.85 -17.75
N ASP A 312 11.00 6.70 -17.27
CA ASP A 312 9.99 7.75 -17.25
C ASP A 312 9.88 8.28 -15.81
N LEU A 313 10.73 9.24 -15.46
CA LEU A 313 10.77 9.82 -14.13
C LEU A 313 9.45 10.49 -13.76
N GLY A 314 8.76 11.09 -14.71
CA GLY A 314 7.44 11.69 -14.48
C GLY A 314 6.44 10.68 -13.94
N LYS A 315 6.36 9.48 -14.54
CA LYS A 315 5.48 8.41 -14.05
C LYS A 315 5.90 7.85 -12.69
N LEU A 316 7.22 7.70 -12.45
CA LEU A 316 7.71 7.25 -11.16
C LEU A 316 7.37 8.25 -10.05
N MET A 317 7.47 9.56 -10.35
CA MET A 317 7.05 10.64 -9.46
C MET A 317 5.54 10.56 -9.19
N GLU A 318 4.71 10.43 -10.23
CA GLU A 318 3.26 10.32 -10.12
C GLU A 318 2.86 9.11 -9.28
N ASN A 319 3.46 7.93 -9.51
CA ASN A 319 3.20 6.75 -8.70
C ASN A 319 3.61 6.96 -7.23
N SER A 320 4.71 7.63 -6.96
CA SER A 320 5.18 7.92 -5.60
C SER A 320 4.26 8.89 -4.88
N VAL A 321 3.73 9.90 -5.59
CA VAL A 321 2.69 10.81 -5.06
C VAL A 321 1.42 10.01 -4.73
N PHE A 322 0.96 9.14 -5.63
CA PHE A 322 -0.18 8.26 -5.37
C PHE A 322 0.00 7.43 -4.09
N LEU A 323 1.16 6.78 -3.93
CA LEU A 323 1.43 5.96 -2.74
C LEU A 323 1.43 6.76 -1.45
N GLU A 324 1.94 8.00 -1.48
CA GLU A 324 1.93 8.87 -0.31
C GLU A 324 0.50 9.36 0.02
N LEU A 325 -0.30 9.70 -0.99
CA LEU A 325 -1.72 10.01 -0.81
C LEU A 325 -2.48 8.82 -0.25
N LEU A 326 -2.17 7.61 -0.72
CA LEU A 326 -2.78 6.39 -0.21
C LEU A 326 -2.39 6.11 1.26
N ARG A 327 -1.16 6.43 1.70
CA ARG A 327 -0.79 6.39 3.13
C ARG A 327 -1.60 7.34 3.98
N GLN A 328 -1.96 8.52 3.45
CA GLN A 328 -2.77 9.50 4.18
C GLN A 328 -4.18 8.97 4.47
N THR A 329 -4.74 8.07 3.65
CA THR A 329 -6.08 7.49 3.92
C THR A 329 -6.13 6.71 5.23
N ASN A 330 -5.01 6.17 5.72
CA ASN A 330 -4.95 5.52 7.04
C ASN A 330 -5.29 6.48 8.20
N ARG A 331 -5.00 7.79 8.03
CA ARG A 331 -5.25 8.83 9.03
C ARG A 331 -6.54 9.62 8.74
N ARG A 332 -6.95 9.64 7.48
CA ARG A 332 -8.11 10.39 6.95
C ARG A 332 -9.06 9.43 6.24
N PRO A 333 -9.88 8.66 6.97
CA PRO A 333 -10.70 7.59 6.38
C PRO A 333 -11.77 8.08 5.39
N LEU A 334 -12.11 9.37 5.41
CA LEU A 334 -13.03 9.99 4.45
C LEU A 334 -12.31 10.59 3.22
N LEU A 335 -10.98 10.49 3.16
CA LEU A 335 -10.21 10.94 2.02
C LEU A 335 -10.40 9.97 0.86
N GLU A 336 -10.93 10.46 -0.23
CA GLU A 336 -11.08 9.76 -1.50
C GLU A 336 -10.14 10.39 -2.52
N ILE A 337 -9.44 9.56 -3.28
CA ILE A 337 -8.48 9.96 -4.31
C ILE A 337 -9.09 9.61 -5.67
N TYR A 338 -9.05 10.54 -6.61
CA TYR A 338 -9.50 10.38 -7.98
C TYR A 338 -8.49 11.04 -8.93
N TYR A 339 -8.52 10.73 -10.21
CA TYR A 339 -7.99 11.63 -11.24
C TYR A 339 -9.14 12.39 -11.89
N TRP A 340 -8.87 13.58 -12.43
CA TRP A 340 -9.86 14.35 -13.15
C TRP A 340 -9.52 14.39 -14.64
N ARG A 341 -10.54 14.27 -15.50
CA ARG A 341 -10.39 14.41 -16.95
C ARG A 341 -11.68 14.92 -17.55
N ASN A 342 -11.60 15.85 -18.50
CA ASN A 342 -12.76 16.35 -19.22
C ASN A 342 -12.92 15.69 -20.61
N SER A 343 -13.95 16.12 -21.37
CA SER A 343 -14.22 15.64 -22.73
C SER A 343 -13.19 16.07 -23.76
N GLN A 344 -12.44 17.14 -23.49
CA GLN A 344 -11.38 17.68 -24.34
C GLN A 344 -10.00 17.09 -23.99
N HIS A 345 -9.96 15.99 -23.23
CA HIS A 345 -8.74 15.30 -22.80
C HIS A 345 -7.81 16.11 -21.89
N ALA A 346 -8.25 17.24 -21.33
CA ALA A 346 -7.52 17.90 -20.26
C ALA A 346 -7.58 17.02 -19.01
N GLU A 347 -6.45 16.79 -18.37
CA GLU A 347 -6.29 15.84 -17.26
C GLU A 347 -5.55 16.48 -16.10
N VAL A 348 -5.93 16.11 -14.86
CA VAL A 348 -5.23 16.39 -13.60
C VAL A 348 -5.02 15.08 -12.88
N ASP A 349 -3.79 14.80 -12.46
CA ASP A 349 -3.37 13.51 -11.96
C ASP A 349 -4.11 13.09 -10.69
N PHE A 350 -4.30 14.04 -9.74
CA PHE A 350 -5.02 13.72 -8.51
C PHE A 350 -6.02 14.82 -8.14
N LEU A 351 -7.21 14.38 -7.78
CA LEU A 351 -8.27 15.16 -7.16
C LEU A 351 -8.57 14.52 -5.81
N LEU A 352 -8.35 15.27 -4.75
CA LEU A 352 -8.59 14.83 -3.38
C LEU A 352 -9.95 15.34 -2.90
N LYS A 353 -10.82 14.41 -2.52
CA LYS A 353 -12.16 14.68 -1.98
C LYS A 353 -12.27 14.17 -0.55
N GLU A 354 -12.85 14.94 0.33
CA GLU A 354 -13.12 14.53 1.71
C GLU A 354 -14.56 14.90 2.09
N GLY A 355 -15.38 13.89 2.32
CA GLY A 355 -16.82 14.08 2.45
C GLY A 355 -17.43 14.68 1.16
N ALA A 356 -18.11 15.81 1.25
CA ALA A 356 -18.68 16.50 0.09
C ALA A 356 -17.75 17.51 -0.59
N VAL A 357 -16.54 17.76 -0.02
CA VAL A 357 -15.67 18.86 -0.44
C VAL A 357 -14.45 18.34 -1.20
N ILE A 358 -14.16 18.98 -2.35
CA ILE A 358 -12.89 18.76 -3.04
C ILE A 358 -11.83 19.63 -2.36
N LYS A 359 -10.84 18.97 -1.78
CA LYS A 359 -9.83 19.60 -0.92
C LYS A 359 -8.63 20.12 -1.68
N GLN A 360 -8.22 19.41 -2.75
CA GLN A 360 -7.00 19.74 -3.48
C GLN A 360 -7.01 19.12 -4.87
N LEU A 361 -6.37 19.82 -5.81
CA LEU A 361 -6.00 19.34 -7.13
C LEU A 361 -4.47 19.31 -7.23
N ILE A 362 -3.93 18.17 -7.67
CA ILE A 362 -2.48 17.96 -7.74
C ILE A 362 -2.13 17.49 -9.15
N GLN A 363 -1.19 18.18 -9.77
CA GLN A 363 -0.52 17.78 -11.01
C GLN A 363 0.92 17.38 -10.68
N VAL A 364 1.46 16.38 -11.37
CA VAL A 364 2.84 15.95 -11.19
C VAL A 364 3.59 16.09 -12.50
N THR A 365 4.70 16.79 -12.49
CA THR A 365 5.52 16.99 -13.69
C THR A 365 7.01 16.90 -13.39
N TYR A 366 7.78 16.29 -14.30
CA TYR A 366 9.23 16.27 -14.22
C TYR A 366 9.79 17.58 -14.80
N ALA A 367 9.93 18.57 -13.94
CA ALA A 367 10.41 19.90 -14.30
C ALA A 367 11.34 20.47 -13.21
N SER A 368 12.46 21.07 -13.63
CA SER A 368 13.42 21.78 -12.77
C SER A 368 13.34 23.30 -12.92
N GLY A 369 12.59 23.79 -13.91
CA GLY A 369 12.33 25.19 -14.21
C GLY A 369 10.89 25.44 -14.62
N ARG A 370 10.49 26.70 -14.60
CA ARG A 370 9.15 27.13 -14.98
C ARG A 370 8.84 26.87 -16.45
N ASP A 371 9.82 27.02 -17.30
CA ASP A 371 9.79 26.84 -18.75
C ASP A 371 9.60 25.38 -19.18
N GLU A 372 10.03 24.44 -18.34
CA GLU A 372 9.84 23.00 -18.56
C GLU A 372 8.41 22.53 -18.25
N ILE A 373 7.61 23.35 -17.54
CA ILE A 373 6.22 23.00 -17.20
C ILE A 373 5.33 23.29 -18.42
N GLU A 374 4.72 22.24 -18.95
CA GLU A 374 3.87 22.36 -20.11
C GLU A 374 2.64 23.26 -19.85
N ARG A 375 2.40 24.22 -20.73
CA ARG A 375 1.24 25.13 -20.63
C ARG A 375 -0.10 24.38 -20.54
N ARG A 376 -0.17 23.18 -21.14
CA ARG A 376 -1.39 22.34 -21.08
C ARG A 376 -1.69 21.85 -19.68
N GLU A 377 -0.68 21.55 -18.85
CA GLU A 377 -0.85 21.08 -17.47
C GLU A 377 -1.46 22.16 -16.60
N ILE A 378 -0.92 23.38 -16.70
CA ILE A 378 -1.47 24.54 -15.97
C ILE A 378 -2.92 24.83 -16.43
N LYS A 379 -3.18 24.81 -17.74
CA LYS A 379 -4.53 25.02 -18.27
C LYS A 379 -5.49 23.93 -17.79
N SER A 380 -5.06 22.67 -17.72
CA SER A 380 -5.86 21.57 -17.22
C SER A 380 -6.20 21.75 -15.74
N LEU A 381 -5.21 22.14 -14.92
CA LEU A 381 -5.38 22.40 -13.50
C LEU A 381 -6.37 23.56 -13.24
N LEU A 382 -6.26 24.66 -14.00
CA LEU A 382 -7.17 25.81 -13.91
C LEU A 382 -8.59 25.44 -14.33
N ARG A 383 -8.77 24.65 -15.40
CA ARG A 383 -10.08 24.14 -15.82
C ARG A 383 -10.71 23.27 -14.77
N ALA A 384 -9.96 22.30 -14.22
CA ALA A 384 -10.41 21.45 -13.13
C ALA A 384 -10.81 22.28 -11.90
N SER A 385 -10.01 23.29 -11.54
CA SER A 385 -10.31 24.24 -10.46
C SER A 385 -11.65 24.93 -10.66
N LYS A 386 -11.92 25.42 -11.87
CA LYS A 386 -13.18 26.10 -12.22
C LYS A 386 -14.38 25.15 -12.13
N GLU A 387 -14.28 23.95 -12.71
CA GLU A 387 -15.36 22.96 -12.71
C GLU A 387 -15.66 22.41 -11.30
N THR A 388 -14.63 22.22 -10.48
CA THR A 388 -14.74 21.61 -9.15
C THR A 388 -14.85 22.63 -8.02
N ARG A 389 -14.71 23.93 -8.33
CA ARG A 389 -14.65 25.03 -7.36
C ARG A 389 -13.55 24.87 -6.31
N CYS A 390 -12.48 24.17 -6.66
CA CYS A 390 -11.33 23.95 -5.77
C CYS A 390 -10.25 25.00 -6.03
N ASN A 391 -9.83 25.72 -4.99
CA ASN A 391 -8.80 26.76 -5.08
C ASN A 391 -7.42 26.31 -4.56
N ASN A 392 -7.31 25.11 -3.98
CA ASN A 392 -6.06 24.59 -3.51
C ASN A 392 -5.37 23.79 -4.64
N LEU A 393 -4.50 24.50 -5.38
CA LEU A 393 -3.85 24.01 -6.58
C LEU A 393 -2.36 23.77 -6.31
N LEU A 394 -1.91 22.55 -6.61
CA LEU A 394 -0.54 22.14 -6.40
C LEU A 394 0.04 21.51 -7.67
N ILE A 395 1.25 21.90 -8.04
CA ILE A 395 2.08 21.19 -9.00
C ILE A 395 3.29 20.63 -8.27
N VAL A 396 3.41 19.31 -8.26
CA VAL A 396 4.59 18.63 -7.73
C VAL A 396 5.61 18.51 -8.84
N THR A 397 6.77 19.14 -8.65
CA THR A 397 7.85 19.23 -9.63
C THR A 397 9.04 18.34 -9.24
N TRP A 398 10.03 18.22 -10.12
CA TRP A 398 11.28 17.59 -9.74
C TRP A 398 12.10 18.48 -8.78
N ASP A 399 12.34 19.74 -9.15
CA ASP A 399 13.19 20.67 -8.36
C ASP A 399 12.72 22.12 -8.40
N TYR A 400 11.68 22.49 -9.15
CA TYR A 400 11.16 23.85 -9.20
C TYR A 400 10.23 24.13 -8.02
N GLU A 401 10.50 25.23 -7.29
CA GLU A 401 9.69 25.69 -6.15
C GLU A 401 9.27 27.15 -6.37
N ASP A 402 7.99 27.43 -6.32
CA ASP A 402 7.43 28.76 -6.51
C ASP A 402 5.97 28.83 -6.04
N GLU A 403 5.43 30.03 -5.96
CA GLU A 403 4.01 30.32 -5.82
C GLU A 403 3.64 31.41 -6.81
N ALA A 404 2.82 31.08 -7.80
CA ALA A 404 2.44 32.01 -8.86
C ALA A 404 0.92 32.23 -8.94
N LYS A 405 0.51 33.48 -9.11
CA LYS A 405 -0.87 33.85 -9.41
C LYS A 405 -1.09 33.78 -10.93
N ILE A 406 -1.99 32.90 -11.38
CA ILE A 406 -2.32 32.68 -12.78
C ILE A 406 -3.85 32.64 -12.89
N ASP A 407 -4.44 33.48 -13.77
CA ASP A 407 -5.90 33.58 -13.97
C ASP A 407 -6.68 33.66 -12.63
N GLU A 408 -6.30 34.61 -11.77
CA GLU A 408 -6.87 34.85 -10.43
C GLU A 408 -6.74 33.69 -9.44
N LYS A 409 -6.03 32.61 -9.78
CA LYS A 409 -5.75 31.46 -8.91
C LYS A 409 -4.30 31.41 -8.48
N ILE A 410 -4.07 31.00 -7.25
CA ILE A 410 -2.72 30.74 -6.74
C ILE A 410 -2.39 29.28 -6.97
N ILE A 411 -1.30 29.03 -7.68
CA ILE A 411 -0.75 27.69 -7.90
C ILE A 411 0.58 27.59 -7.14
N LYS A 412 0.70 26.58 -6.28
CA LYS A 412 1.93 26.26 -5.58
C LYS A 412 2.73 25.23 -6.37
N PHE A 413 4.04 25.44 -6.46
CA PHE A 413 4.98 24.53 -7.06
C PHE A 413 5.90 24.01 -5.95
N ILE A 414 5.96 22.70 -5.76
CA ILE A 414 6.75 22.10 -4.67
C ILE A 414 7.57 20.94 -5.21
N PRO A 415 8.89 20.92 -5.03
CA PRO A 415 9.73 19.78 -5.37
C PRO A 415 9.26 18.50 -4.68
N LEU A 416 9.25 17.37 -5.41
CA LEU A 416 8.75 16.09 -4.92
C LEU A 416 9.40 15.68 -3.59
N TRP A 417 10.72 15.82 -3.45
CA TRP A 417 11.40 15.48 -2.22
C TRP A 417 10.91 16.31 -1.02
N LYS A 418 10.66 17.61 -1.20
CA LYS A 418 10.11 18.47 -0.15
C LYS A 418 8.66 18.07 0.18
N TRP A 419 7.87 17.79 -0.84
CA TRP A 419 6.49 17.35 -0.66
C TRP A 419 6.41 16.03 0.10
N LEU A 420 7.21 15.01 -0.29
CA LEU A 420 7.25 13.71 0.39
C LEU A 420 7.73 13.80 1.85
N LEU A 421 8.54 14.80 2.19
CA LEU A 421 8.98 15.02 3.57
C LEU A 421 7.90 15.66 4.46
N ARG A 422 6.98 16.44 3.87
CA ARG A 422 5.91 17.17 4.58
C ARG A 422 4.58 16.42 4.62
N ALA A 423 4.36 15.50 3.71
CA ALA A 423 3.08 14.81 3.47
C ALA A 423 2.61 13.90 4.63
#